data_f6fbfe764eae5da116a1974318d7938e
#
_entry.id   f6fbfe764eae5da116a1974318d7938e
#
_cell.length_a   1.000
_cell.length_b   1.000
_cell.length_c   1.000
_cell.angle_alpha   90.00
_cell.angle_beta   90.00
_cell.angle_gamma   90.00
#
_symmetry.space_group_name_H-M   'P 1'
#
loop_
_entity.id
_entity.type
_entity.pdbx_description
1 polymer ?
#
loop_
_entity_poly.entity_id
_entity_poly.type
_entity_poly.pdbx_seq_one_letter_code
_entity_poly.pdbx_strand_id
1 'polypeptide(L)'
;MSRIFRTTVSHSILIWGVLLMIVPLWLVFASSTHTNSYIYNEGMQWKIGGEFFENYDRVLNRKGGFTKEITASGIFYNSFIMAFGIASLSVFVSMMAAYSLVYFKTRFSTLFFWLIFITLLVPLELRILPSYQIVSDLNLLNSYAGLILPLSASAIATFFFRQYYRSIPEELLEAAKLDGANSWKFFIDFLVPLSKTMVAAMFIFMFVYGYNQYLWPLIMTTSEKYWTVVMGLKMIYGGNSVDRYTYVILSLIPPVLIIVFLQRLFIQGLFQSK
;
A
#
# COMPACT_ATOMS: atom_id res chain seq x y z
N MET A 1 -7.95 25.10 -33.80
CA MET A 1 -8.36 23.72 -33.43
C MET A 1 -9.57 23.84 -32.53
N SER A 2 -10.75 23.31 -32.89
CA SER A 2 -12.00 23.55 -32.15
C SER A 2 -11.91 22.89 -30.75
N ARG A 3 -12.54 23.52 -29.76
CA ARG A 3 -12.62 22.98 -28.37
C ARG A 3 -13.12 21.52 -28.34
N ILE A 4 -14.07 21.23 -29.24
CA ILE A 4 -14.64 19.88 -29.40
C ILE A 4 -13.57 18.86 -29.82
N PHE A 5 -12.75 19.19 -30.83
CA PHE A 5 -11.67 18.29 -31.30
C PHE A 5 -10.67 17.96 -30.20
N ARG A 6 -10.24 18.98 -29.44
CA ARG A 6 -9.31 18.78 -28.30
C ARG A 6 -9.93 17.88 -27.21
N THR A 7 -11.21 18.09 -26.92
CA THR A 7 -11.92 17.25 -25.92
C THR A 7 -12.05 15.80 -26.40
N THR A 8 -12.43 15.58 -27.66
CA THR A 8 -12.55 14.23 -28.24
C THR A 8 -11.20 13.49 -28.22
N VAL A 9 -10.13 14.15 -28.65
CA VAL A 9 -8.78 13.55 -28.63
C VAL A 9 -8.35 13.18 -27.21
N SER A 10 -8.57 14.08 -26.23
CA SER A 10 -8.24 13.80 -24.83
C SER A 10 -9.00 12.58 -24.29
N HIS A 11 -10.30 12.48 -24.54
CA HIS A 11 -11.10 11.34 -24.13
C HIS A 11 -10.68 10.04 -24.81
N SER A 12 -10.36 10.09 -26.11
CA SER A 12 -9.86 8.92 -26.84
C SER A 12 -8.56 8.41 -26.24
N ILE A 13 -7.60 9.29 -25.93
CA ILE A 13 -6.33 8.89 -25.29
C ILE A 13 -6.59 8.25 -23.92
N LEU A 14 -7.48 8.84 -23.12
CA LEU A 14 -7.84 8.29 -21.81
C LEU A 14 -8.50 6.91 -21.93
N ILE A 15 -9.44 6.73 -22.86
CA ILE A 15 -10.11 5.44 -23.11
C ILE A 15 -9.11 4.38 -23.52
N TRP A 16 -8.20 4.68 -24.46
CA TRP A 16 -7.14 3.76 -24.86
C TRP A 16 -6.21 3.40 -23.71
N GLY A 17 -5.82 4.37 -22.88
CA GLY A 17 -5.02 4.12 -21.68
C GLY A 17 -5.71 3.17 -20.70
N VAL A 18 -7.01 3.40 -20.46
CA VAL A 18 -7.82 2.52 -19.59
C VAL A 18 -7.94 1.10 -20.17
N LEU A 19 -8.21 0.98 -21.47
CA LEU A 19 -8.30 -0.33 -22.12
C LEU A 19 -6.99 -1.10 -22.05
N LEU A 20 -5.85 -0.45 -22.29
CA LEU A 20 -4.52 -1.08 -22.16
C LEU A 20 -4.26 -1.64 -20.77
N MET A 21 -4.76 -0.99 -19.71
CA MET A 21 -4.62 -1.46 -18.33
C MET A 21 -5.63 -2.55 -17.95
N ILE A 22 -6.87 -2.46 -18.45
CA ILE A 22 -7.94 -3.39 -18.08
C ILE A 22 -7.82 -4.71 -18.85
N VAL A 23 -7.42 -4.68 -20.11
CA VAL A 23 -7.34 -5.88 -20.97
C VAL A 23 -6.52 -7.03 -20.37
N PRO A 24 -5.29 -6.83 -19.87
CA PRO A 24 -4.53 -7.90 -19.23
C PRO A 24 -5.24 -8.46 -17.98
N LEU A 25 -5.83 -7.60 -17.16
CA LEU A 25 -6.56 -8.00 -15.96
C LEU A 25 -7.82 -8.79 -16.31
N TRP A 26 -8.52 -8.37 -17.37
CA TRP A 26 -9.69 -9.09 -17.89
C TRP A 26 -9.32 -10.49 -18.39
N LEU A 27 -8.23 -10.61 -19.15
CA LEU A 27 -7.74 -11.90 -19.64
C LEU A 27 -7.40 -12.86 -18.49
N VAL A 28 -6.72 -12.37 -17.45
CA VAL A 28 -6.42 -13.17 -16.26
C VAL A 28 -7.70 -13.57 -15.54
N PHE A 29 -8.64 -12.63 -15.36
CA PHE A 29 -9.93 -12.89 -14.73
C PHE A 29 -10.76 -13.93 -15.54
N ALA A 30 -10.96 -13.71 -16.84
CA ALA A 30 -11.71 -14.64 -17.68
C ALA A 30 -11.06 -16.03 -17.67
N SER A 31 -9.72 -16.10 -17.79
CA SER A 31 -8.99 -17.38 -17.76
C SER A 31 -9.10 -18.09 -16.41
N SER A 32 -9.22 -17.36 -15.30
CA SER A 32 -9.38 -17.97 -13.96
C SER A 32 -10.71 -18.71 -13.77
N THR A 33 -11.67 -18.52 -14.68
CA THR A 33 -13.01 -19.12 -14.61
C THR A 33 -13.17 -20.40 -15.44
N HIS A 34 -12.08 -20.90 -16.02
CA HIS A 34 -12.06 -22.12 -16.81
C HIS A 34 -11.41 -23.30 -16.08
N THR A 35 -11.51 -24.51 -16.67
CA THR A 35 -10.73 -25.67 -16.20
C THR A 35 -9.26 -25.54 -16.58
N ASN A 36 -8.38 -26.19 -15.83
CA ASN A 36 -6.95 -26.15 -16.14
C ASN A 36 -6.62 -26.80 -17.48
N SER A 37 -7.29 -27.90 -17.81
CA SER A 37 -7.12 -28.61 -19.09
C SER A 37 -7.48 -27.71 -20.28
N TYR A 38 -8.54 -26.92 -20.14
CA TYR A 38 -8.95 -25.99 -21.19
C TYR A 38 -7.90 -24.89 -21.38
N ILE A 39 -7.44 -24.28 -20.32
CA ILE A 39 -6.40 -23.23 -20.38
C ILE A 39 -5.06 -23.79 -20.89
N TYR A 40 -4.72 -25.00 -20.54
CA TYR A 40 -3.49 -25.64 -21.03
C TYR A 40 -3.51 -25.85 -22.56
N ASN A 41 -4.66 -26.24 -23.15
CA ASN A 41 -4.79 -26.50 -24.57
C ASN A 41 -5.05 -25.26 -25.40
N GLU A 42 -5.90 -24.33 -24.90
CA GLU A 42 -6.41 -23.19 -25.68
C GLU A 42 -5.74 -21.87 -25.32
N GLY A 43 -4.92 -21.85 -24.27
CA GLY A 43 -4.31 -20.62 -23.76
C GLY A 43 -5.27 -19.70 -23.00
N MET A 44 -4.89 -18.43 -22.83
CA MET A 44 -5.70 -17.42 -22.10
C MET A 44 -6.98 -17.08 -22.86
N GLN A 45 -8.07 -16.91 -22.13
CA GLN A 45 -9.43 -16.73 -22.65
C GLN A 45 -10.00 -15.34 -22.47
N TRP A 46 -10.79 -14.90 -23.46
CA TRP A 46 -11.55 -13.64 -23.41
C TRP A 46 -12.94 -13.80 -22.79
N LYS A 47 -13.53 -14.99 -22.92
CA LYS A 47 -14.88 -15.31 -22.44
C LYS A 47 -14.79 -15.91 -21.03
N ILE A 48 -15.78 -15.62 -20.21
CA ILE A 48 -15.92 -16.20 -18.87
C ILE A 48 -16.35 -17.67 -19.03
N GLY A 49 -15.69 -18.56 -18.27
CA GLY A 49 -16.03 -19.98 -18.16
C GLY A 49 -17.02 -20.26 -17.03
N GLY A 50 -17.33 -21.54 -16.84
CA GLY A 50 -18.31 -21.99 -15.83
C GLY A 50 -17.74 -22.28 -14.44
N GLU A 51 -16.42 -22.32 -14.27
CA GLU A 51 -15.75 -22.85 -13.07
C GLU A 51 -15.39 -21.77 -12.03
N PHE A 52 -16.03 -20.60 -12.11
CA PHE A 52 -15.71 -19.48 -11.21
C PHE A 52 -15.75 -19.88 -9.72
N PHE A 53 -16.89 -20.36 -9.26
CA PHE A 53 -17.08 -20.66 -7.82
C PHE A 53 -16.16 -21.78 -7.34
N GLU A 54 -15.98 -22.83 -8.14
CA GLU A 54 -15.14 -23.97 -7.81
C GLU A 54 -13.66 -23.56 -7.71
N ASN A 55 -13.16 -22.82 -8.69
CA ASN A 55 -11.76 -22.38 -8.72
C ASN A 55 -11.45 -21.43 -7.55
N TYR A 56 -12.36 -20.47 -7.25
CA TYR A 56 -12.14 -19.49 -6.19
C TYR A 56 -12.26 -20.12 -4.80
N ASP A 57 -13.23 -21.02 -4.58
CA ASP A 57 -13.34 -21.77 -3.32
C ASP A 57 -12.12 -22.67 -3.12
N ARG A 58 -11.73 -23.40 -4.16
CA ARG A 58 -10.54 -24.25 -4.12
C ARG A 58 -9.29 -23.48 -3.74
N VAL A 59 -9.04 -22.32 -4.34
CA VAL A 59 -7.83 -21.51 -4.02
C VAL A 59 -7.89 -20.95 -2.62
N LEU A 60 -9.04 -20.43 -2.17
CA LEU A 60 -9.18 -19.82 -0.85
C LEU A 60 -9.01 -20.83 0.29
N ASN A 61 -9.57 -22.03 0.13
CA ASN A 61 -9.64 -23.04 1.19
C ASN A 61 -8.58 -24.13 1.08
N ARG A 62 -7.83 -24.18 0.00
CA ARG A 62 -6.83 -25.22 -0.25
C ARG A 62 -5.65 -25.08 0.73
N LYS A 63 -5.45 -26.11 1.53
CA LYS A 63 -4.24 -26.30 2.33
C LYS A 63 -3.06 -26.84 1.52
N GLY A 64 -3.27 -27.28 0.30
CA GLY A 64 -2.25 -27.91 -0.56
C GLY A 64 -1.86 -26.99 -1.70
N GLY A 65 -0.58 -26.75 -1.87
CA GLY A 65 0.00 -25.91 -2.92
C GLY A 65 0.79 -24.73 -2.38
N PHE A 66 0.51 -24.30 -1.15
CA PHE A 66 1.41 -23.44 -0.41
C PHE A 66 2.23 -24.32 0.55
N THR A 67 1.61 -24.81 1.57
CA THR A 67 2.16 -25.72 2.56
C THR A 67 1.01 -26.37 3.32
N LYS A 68 1.32 -27.29 4.22
CA LYS A 68 0.28 -27.94 5.03
C LYS A 68 -0.31 -27.01 6.12
N GLU A 69 0.31 -25.87 6.41
CA GLU A 69 0.02 -25.07 7.60
C GLU A 69 -0.82 -23.82 7.31
N ILE A 70 -0.72 -23.19 6.12
CA ILE A 70 -1.43 -21.96 5.80
C ILE A 70 -2.30 -22.09 4.54
N THR A 71 -3.46 -21.44 4.58
CA THR A 71 -4.37 -21.29 3.43
C THR A 71 -4.10 -19.97 2.70
N ALA A 72 -4.57 -19.86 1.44
CA ALA A 72 -4.49 -18.60 0.72
C ALA A 72 -5.22 -17.47 1.47
N SER A 73 -6.37 -17.74 2.09
CA SER A 73 -7.08 -16.77 2.92
C SER A 73 -6.23 -16.26 4.10
N GLY A 74 -5.46 -17.15 4.76
CA GLY A 74 -4.52 -16.77 5.80
C GLY A 74 -3.41 -15.87 5.28
N ILE A 75 -2.87 -16.15 4.11
CA ILE A 75 -1.85 -15.33 3.44
C ILE A 75 -2.39 -13.93 3.10
N PHE A 76 -3.63 -13.82 2.58
CA PHE A 76 -4.29 -12.54 2.32
C PHE A 76 -4.49 -11.74 3.60
N TYR A 77 -4.94 -12.40 4.68
CA TYR A 77 -5.09 -11.79 5.99
C TYR A 77 -3.76 -11.23 6.52
N ASN A 78 -2.68 -12.02 6.47
CA ASN A 78 -1.35 -11.57 6.88
C ASN A 78 -0.88 -10.35 6.12
N SER A 79 -1.04 -10.35 4.79
CA SER A 79 -0.66 -9.20 3.96
C SER A 79 -1.48 -7.97 4.27
N PHE A 80 -2.78 -8.14 4.53
CA PHE A 80 -3.64 -7.04 4.93
C PHE A 80 -3.20 -6.45 6.27
N ILE A 81 -2.97 -7.28 7.30
CA ILE A 81 -2.50 -6.84 8.63
C ILE A 81 -1.16 -6.11 8.51
N MET A 82 -0.21 -6.70 7.79
CA MET A 82 1.10 -6.09 7.59
C MET A 82 0.99 -4.73 6.87
N ALA A 83 0.29 -4.68 5.74
CA ALA A 83 0.15 -3.47 4.94
C ALA A 83 -0.62 -2.37 5.69
N PHE A 84 -1.72 -2.73 6.36
CA PHE A 84 -2.52 -1.80 7.16
C PHE A 84 -1.73 -1.27 8.36
N GLY A 85 -0.98 -2.14 9.04
CA GLY A 85 -0.13 -1.75 10.16
C GLY A 85 1.00 -0.80 9.74
N ILE A 86 1.70 -1.13 8.62
CA ILE A 86 2.73 -0.25 8.05
C ILE A 86 2.13 1.10 7.67
N ALA A 87 1.00 1.12 6.94
CA ALA A 87 0.36 2.35 6.50
C ALA A 87 -0.08 3.24 7.68
N SER A 88 -0.77 2.68 8.65
CA SER A 88 -1.27 3.40 9.82
C SER A 88 -0.14 4.00 10.64
N LEU A 89 0.87 3.19 10.99
CA LEU A 89 2.01 3.66 11.78
C LEU A 89 2.88 4.65 11.01
N SER A 90 3.15 4.40 9.71
CA SER A 90 3.93 5.33 8.88
C SER A 90 3.26 6.69 8.78
N VAL A 91 1.95 6.73 8.54
CA VAL A 91 1.20 7.98 8.48
C VAL A 91 1.27 8.71 9.81
N PHE A 92 0.98 8.03 10.91
CA PHE A 92 0.99 8.62 12.24
C PHE A 92 2.37 9.17 12.63
N VAL A 93 3.43 8.35 12.52
CA VAL A 93 4.80 8.75 12.84
C VAL A 93 5.27 9.89 11.96
N SER A 94 4.95 9.84 10.66
CA SER A 94 5.35 10.89 9.71
C SER A 94 4.62 12.22 9.94
N MET A 95 3.34 12.18 10.33
CA MET A 95 2.60 13.38 10.74
C MET A 95 3.24 14.03 11.97
N MET A 96 3.57 13.23 13.00
CA MET A 96 4.24 13.71 14.21
C MET A 96 5.62 14.31 13.92
N ALA A 97 6.42 13.61 13.10
CA ALA A 97 7.74 14.08 12.69
C ALA A 97 7.65 15.40 11.89
N ALA A 98 6.74 15.47 10.90
CA ALA A 98 6.52 16.67 10.11
C ALA A 98 6.02 17.84 10.99
N TYR A 99 5.11 17.57 11.93
CA TYR A 99 4.63 18.56 12.89
C TYR A 99 5.77 19.16 13.69
N SER A 100 6.63 18.31 14.24
CA SER A 100 7.82 18.75 14.98
C SER A 100 8.74 19.61 14.12
N LEU A 101 9.04 19.19 12.88
CA LEU A 101 9.95 19.87 11.97
C LEU A 101 9.45 21.25 11.50
N VAL A 102 8.13 21.46 11.43
CA VAL A 102 7.53 22.72 10.93
C VAL A 102 7.22 23.69 12.06
N TYR A 103 6.57 23.22 13.12
CA TYR A 103 5.95 24.12 14.11
C TYR A 103 6.79 24.36 15.37
N PHE A 104 7.71 23.43 15.73
CA PHE A 104 8.54 23.68 16.91
C PHE A 104 9.74 24.61 16.65
N LYS A 105 10.01 24.97 15.38
CA LYS A 105 11.05 25.96 14.98
C LYS A 105 12.39 25.77 15.70
N THR A 106 12.80 24.51 15.93
CA THR A 106 14.08 24.22 16.61
C THR A 106 15.26 24.56 15.70
N ARG A 107 16.39 24.98 16.31
CA ARG A 107 17.64 25.30 15.58
C ARG A 107 18.10 24.21 14.61
N PHE A 108 17.77 22.97 14.92
CA PHE A 108 18.21 21.79 14.16
C PHE A 108 17.12 21.19 13.23
N SER A 109 15.94 21.81 13.12
CA SER A 109 14.84 21.27 12.29
C SER A 109 15.25 20.99 10.85
N THR A 110 16.05 21.89 10.23
CA THR A 110 16.55 21.72 8.88
C THR A 110 17.55 20.57 8.78
N LEU A 111 18.44 20.44 9.76
CA LEU A 111 19.41 19.34 9.82
C LEU A 111 18.68 17.98 9.95
N PHE A 112 17.74 17.85 10.88
CA PHE A 112 16.96 16.64 11.07
C PHE A 112 16.13 16.29 9.82
N PHE A 113 15.57 17.29 9.15
CA PHE A 113 14.89 17.06 7.88
C PHE A 113 15.84 16.44 6.83
N TRP A 114 17.03 17.00 6.65
CA TRP A 114 18.00 16.46 5.69
C TRP A 114 18.52 15.08 6.08
N LEU A 115 18.72 14.82 7.36
CA LEU A 115 19.09 13.49 7.84
C LEU A 115 18.01 12.45 7.51
N ILE A 116 16.74 12.77 7.76
CA ILE A 116 15.61 11.90 7.37
C ILE A 116 15.57 11.74 5.84
N PHE A 117 15.70 12.83 5.10
CA PHE A 117 15.60 12.82 3.64
C PHE A 117 16.71 11.97 2.99
N ILE A 118 17.94 12.04 3.47
CA ILE A 118 19.06 11.25 2.97
C ILE A 118 18.81 9.75 3.13
N THR A 119 18.03 9.31 4.12
CA THR A 119 17.67 7.89 4.26
C THR A 119 16.89 7.34 3.07
N LEU A 120 16.23 8.18 2.26
CA LEU A 120 15.60 7.76 1.01
C LEU A 120 16.57 7.26 -0.04
N LEU A 121 17.82 7.72 -0.01
CA LEU A 121 18.87 7.31 -0.95
C LEU A 121 19.40 5.91 -0.65
N VAL A 122 19.14 5.39 0.55
CA VAL A 122 19.57 4.05 0.95
C VAL A 122 18.45 3.05 0.63
N PRO A 123 18.61 2.21 -0.41
CA PRO A 123 17.62 1.21 -0.75
C PRO A 123 17.44 0.19 0.40
N LEU A 124 16.22 -0.39 0.48
CA LEU A 124 15.87 -1.35 1.52
C LEU A 124 16.84 -2.53 1.56
N GLU A 125 17.28 -2.97 0.40
CA GLU A 125 18.17 -4.12 0.21
C GLU A 125 19.51 -3.96 0.94
N LEU A 126 20.07 -2.75 1.00
CA LEU A 126 21.32 -2.49 1.70
C LEU A 126 21.19 -2.51 3.22
N ARG A 127 20.03 -2.16 3.75
CA ARG A 127 19.80 -2.11 5.19
C ARG A 127 19.08 -3.34 5.76
N ILE A 128 18.74 -4.31 4.91
CA ILE A 128 17.94 -5.46 5.33
C ILE A 128 18.69 -6.33 6.35
N LEU A 129 19.98 -6.58 6.16
CA LEU A 129 20.79 -7.39 7.08
C LEU A 129 20.96 -6.74 8.45
N PRO A 130 21.35 -5.45 8.57
CA PRO A 130 21.36 -4.76 9.86
C PRO A 130 19.99 -4.73 10.53
N SER A 131 18.92 -4.53 9.76
CA SER A 131 17.56 -4.55 10.31
C SER A 131 17.16 -5.94 10.81
N TYR A 132 17.54 -7.01 10.09
CA TYR A 132 17.32 -8.38 10.52
C TYR A 132 17.98 -8.66 11.87
N GLN A 133 19.24 -8.23 12.04
CA GLN A 133 19.97 -8.42 13.30
C GLN A 133 19.22 -7.77 14.47
N ILE A 134 18.77 -6.52 14.31
CA ILE A 134 18.01 -5.79 15.34
C ILE A 134 16.68 -6.49 15.65
N VAL A 135 15.94 -6.91 14.61
CA VAL A 135 14.66 -7.62 14.78
C VAL A 135 14.88 -8.97 15.50
N SER A 136 15.98 -9.67 15.17
CA SER A 136 16.38 -10.91 15.82
C SER A 136 16.74 -10.71 17.29
N ASP A 137 17.58 -9.72 17.59
CA ASP A 137 18.03 -9.40 18.96
C ASP A 137 16.85 -8.98 19.86
N LEU A 138 15.83 -8.37 19.27
CA LEU A 138 14.57 -8.02 19.95
C LEU A 138 13.57 -9.17 20.04
N ASN A 139 13.89 -10.37 19.53
CA ASN A 139 13.00 -11.54 19.46
C ASN A 139 11.68 -11.26 18.71
N LEU A 140 11.73 -10.44 17.68
CA LEU A 140 10.56 -10.06 16.85
C LEU A 140 10.47 -10.83 15.53
N LEU A 141 11.39 -11.74 15.21
CA LEU A 141 11.27 -12.64 14.06
C LEU A 141 10.00 -13.47 14.16
N ASN A 142 9.43 -13.84 13.03
CA ASN A 142 8.16 -14.59 12.97
C ASN A 142 7.03 -13.93 13.76
N SER A 143 6.88 -12.59 13.62
CA SER A 143 5.81 -11.83 14.26
C SER A 143 5.33 -10.67 13.39
N TYR A 144 4.09 -10.23 13.59
CA TYR A 144 3.59 -9.02 12.95
C TYR A 144 4.36 -7.77 13.36
N ALA A 145 4.86 -7.72 14.60
CA ALA A 145 5.69 -6.61 15.06
C ALA A 145 6.99 -6.49 14.24
N GLY A 146 7.69 -7.59 14.01
CA GLY A 146 8.89 -7.62 13.16
C GLY A 146 8.63 -7.29 11.69
N LEU A 147 7.43 -7.61 11.19
CA LEU A 147 7.01 -7.26 9.83
C LEU A 147 6.64 -5.77 9.69
N ILE A 148 6.07 -5.14 10.73
CA ILE A 148 5.46 -3.82 10.65
C ILE A 148 6.38 -2.72 11.18
N LEU A 149 6.93 -2.88 12.39
CA LEU A 149 7.63 -1.80 13.08
C LEU A 149 8.83 -1.22 12.31
N PRO A 150 9.74 -2.03 11.74
CA PRO A 150 10.91 -1.49 11.04
C PRO A 150 10.55 -0.73 9.76
N LEU A 151 9.40 -1.03 9.14
CA LEU A 151 8.92 -0.34 7.94
C LEU A 151 7.97 0.84 8.24
N SER A 152 7.66 1.10 9.51
CA SER A 152 6.75 2.17 9.91
C SER A 152 7.35 3.57 9.86
N ALA A 153 8.68 3.71 9.82
CA ALA A 153 9.35 5.00 9.65
C ALA A 153 9.54 5.31 8.16
N SER A 154 8.73 6.22 7.63
CA SER A 154 8.76 6.59 6.20
C SER A 154 9.26 8.03 6.00
N ALA A 155 10.45 8.17 5.42
CA ALA A 155 10.97 9.48 5.05
C ALA A 155 10.16 10.13 3.92
N ILE A 156 9.60 9.33 2.99
CA ILE A 156 8.71 9.82 1.93
C ILE A 156 7.46 10.45 2.54
N ALA A 157 6.76 9.74 3.43
CA ALA A 157 5.57 10.26 4.05
C ALA A 157 5.86 11.50 4.91
N THR A 158 6.98 11.49 5.66
CA THR A 158 7.44 12.66 6.43
C THR A 158 7.71 13.87 5.54
N PHE A 159 8.33 13.67 4.37
CA PHE A 159 8.57 14.73 3.39
C PHE A 159 7.26 15.34 2.89
N PHE A 160 6.28 14.51 2.48
CA PHE A 160 5.01 15.02 1.98
C PHE A 160 4.19 15.72 3.06
N PHE A 161 4.10 15.20 4.28
CA PHE A 161 3.44 15.89 5.38
C PHE A 161 4.14 17.21 5.74
N ARG A 162 5.47 17.25 5.74
CA ARG A 162 6.21 18.50 5.97
C ARG A 162 5.89 19.54 4.90
N GLN A 163 5.87 19.17 3.62
CA GLN A 163 5.52 20.10 2.54
C GLN A 163 4.08 20.61 2.67
N TYR A 164 3.17 19.71 3.00
CA TYR A 164 1.78 20.07 3.25
C TYR A 164 1.65 21.04 4.44
N TYR A 165 2.27 20.75 5.57
CA TYR A 165 2.22 21.61 6.75
C TYR A 165 2.85 22.99 6.52
N ARG A 166 3.86 23.07 5.68
CA ARG A 166 4.45 24.37 5.27
C ARG A 166 3.55 25.19 4.36
N SER A 167 2.56 24.60 3.74
CA SER A 167 1.57 25.32 2.93
C SER A 167 0.39 25.86 3.73
N ILE A 168 0.26 25.45 4.98
CA ILE A 168 -0.78 25.95 5.90
C ILE A 168 -0.37 27.34 6.38
N PRO A 169 -1.25 28.36 6.28
CA PRO A 169 -0.95 29.72 6.75
C PRO A 169 -0.61 29.76 8.26
N GLU A 170 0.39 30.59 8.62
CA GLU A 170 0.80 30.74 10.05
C GLU A 170 -0.30 31.38 10.90
N GLU A 171 -1.17 32.18 10.30
CA GLU A 171 -2.30 32.83 10.96
C GLU A 171 -3.24 31.84 11.64
N LEU A 172 -3.34 30.61 11.08
CA LEU A 172 -4.16 29.56 11.68
C LEU A 172 -3.58 29.06 13.01
N LEU A 173 -2.26 28.98 13.10
CA LEU A 173 -1.57 28.63 14.35
C LEU A 173 -1.74 29.76 15.39
N GLU A 174 -1.63 31.00 14.95
CA GLU A 174 -1.79 32.16 15.83
C GLU A 174 -3.22 32.26 16.38
N ALA A 175 -4.23 32.08 15.52
CA ALA A 175 -5.63 32.03 15.92
C ALA A 175 -5.89 30.91 16.94
N ALA A 176 -5.39 29.69 16.67
CA ALA A 176 -5.54 28.58 17.61
C ALA A 176 -4.87 28.84 18.99
N LYS A 177 -3.73 29.55 19.01
CA LYS A 177 -3.09 29.96 20.26
C LYS A 177 -3.90 30.98 21.01
N LEU A 178 -4.53 31.95 20.33
CA LEU A 178 -5.43 32.94 20.94
C LEU A 178 -6.66 32.25 21.57
N ASP A 179 -7.14 31.17 20.95
CA ASP A 179 -8.21 30.32 21.47
C ASP A 179 -7.75 29.37 22.61
N GLY A 180 -6.51 29.51 23.08
CA GLY A 180 -5.94 28.72 24.18
C GLY A 180 -5.56 27.28 23.80
N ALA A 181 -5.39 26.96 22.53
CA ALA A 181 -4.93 25.63 22.11
C ALA A 181 -3.46 25.43 22.44
N ASN A 182 -3.15 24.39 23.22
CA ASN A 182 -1.78 23.93 23.40
C ASN A 182 -1.31 23.17 22.14
N SER A 183 -0.03 22.82 22.08
CA SER A 183 0.57 22.14 20.92
C SER A 183 -0.16 20.83 20.56
N TRP A 184 -0.59 20.05 21.54
CA TRP A 184 -1.28 18.78 21.30
C TRP A 184 -2.70 19.01 20.76
N LYS A 185 -3.43 19.97 21.35
CA LYS A 185 -4.76 20.37 20.89
C LYS A 185 -4.71 20.92 19.46
N PHE A 186 -3.72 21.76 19.14
CA PHE A 186 -3.52 22.24 17.78
C PHE A 186 -3.28 21.08 16.79
N PHE A 187 -2.46 20.10 17.15
CA PHE A 187 -2.22 18.94 16.31
C PHE A 187 -3.51 18.14 16.04
N ILE A 188 -4.24 17.77 17.10
CA ILE A 188 -5.42 16.90 16.99
C ILE A 188 -6.63 17.62 16.39
N ASP A 189 -6.95 18.84 16.88
CA ASP A 189 -8.20 19.51 16.54
C ASP A 189 -8.11 20.31 15.24
N PHE A 190 -6.89 20.70 14.82
CA PHE A 190 -6.68 21.52 13.62
C PHE A 190 -5.90 20.75 12.54
N LEU A 191 -4.68 20.31 12.82
CA LEU A 191 -3.83 19.73 11.77
C LEU A 191 -4.33 18.39 11.25
N VAL A 192 -4.76 17.48 12.10
CA VAL A 192 -5.29 16.18 11.70
C VAL A 192 -6.53 16.33 10.81
N PRO A 193 -7.56 17.12 11.18
CA PRO A 193 -8.72 17.35 10.32
C PRO A 193 -8.39 18.03 8.99
N LEU A 194 -7.50 19.01 8.98
CA LEU A 194 -7.06 19.68 7.75
C LEU A 194 -6.31 18.72 6.82
N SER A 195 -5.58 17.77 7.39
CA SER A 195 -4.73 16.83 6.65
C SER A 195 -5.44 15.62 6.09
N LYS A 196 -6.76 15.47 6.23
CA LYS A 196 -7.53 14.27 5.85
C LYS A 196 -7.18 13.74 4.46
N THR A 197 -7.05 14.63 3.50
CA THR A 197 -6.70 14.28 2.12
C THR A 197 -5.28 13.76 2.00
N MET A 198 -4.31 14.43 2.64
CA MET A 198 -2.91 14.00 2.65
C MET A 198 -2.77 12.68 3.41
N VAL A 199 -3.49 12.51 4.52
CA VAL A 199 -3.56 11.24 5.27
C VAL A 199 -4.08 10.12 4.38
N ALA A 200 -5.18 10.32 3.65
CA ALA A 200 -5.71 9.32 2.74
C ALA A 200 -4.72 8.96 1.63
N ALA A 201 -4.09 9.97 1.02
CA ALA A 201 -3.09 9.75 -0.04
C ALA A 201 -1.88 8.96 0.46
N MET A 202 -1.31 9.36 1.59
CA MET A 202 -0.16 8.67 2.16
C MET A 202 -0.52 7.28 2.71
N PHE A 203 -1.73 7.12 3.25
CA PHE A 203 -2.21 5.80 3.68
C PHE A 203 -2.30 4.83 2.50
N ILE A 204 -2.92 5.24 1.37
CA ILE A 204 -2.99 4.42 0.16
C ILE A 204 -1.57 4.05 -0.31
N PHE A 205 -0.69 5.05 -0.41
CA PHE A 205 0.68 4.84 -0.86
C PHE A 205 1.43 3.84 0.01
N MET A 206 1.39 4.02 1.33
CA MET A 206 2.08 3.15 2.29
C MET A 206 1.42 1.77 2.41
N PHE A 207 0.09 1.68 2.22
CA PHE A 207 -0.60 0.40 2.17
C PHE A 207 -0.15 -0.43 0.96
N VAL A 208 -0.15 0.17 -0.23
CA VAL A 208 0.31 -0.51 -1.47
C VAL A 208 1.79 -0.88 -1.35
N TYR A 209 2.62 0.01 -0.78
CA TYR A 209 4.03 -0.26 -0.51
C TYR A 209 4.20 -1.49 0.41
N GLY A 210 3.50 -1.53 1.55
CA GLY A 210 3.56 -2.64 2.50
C GLY A 210 2.99 -3.94 1.92
N TYR A 211 1.89 -3.87 1.16
CA TYR A 211 1.25 -5.03 0.55
C TYR A 211 2.12 -5.72 -0.50
N ASN A 212 2.92 -4.97 -1.23
CA ASN A 212 3.80 -5.46 -2.28
C ASN A 212 5.18 -5.92 -1.79
N GLN A 213 5.43 -5.90 -0.47
CA GLN A 213 6.70 -6.36 0.06
C GLN A 213 6.88 -7.87 -0.15
N TYR A 214 8.04 -8.24 -0.69
CA TYR A 214 8.46 -9.64 -0.89
C TYR A 214 9.69 -9.98 -0.05
N LEU A 215 10.78 -9.24 -0.28
CA LEU A 215 12.08 -9.54 0.33
C LEU A 215 12.05 -9.36 1.85
N TRP A 216 11.34 -8.36 2.34
CA TRP A 216 11.21 -8.09 3.77
C TRP A 216 10.55 -9.24 4.52
N PRO A 217 9.30 -9.67 4.21
CA PRO A 217 8.69 -10.83 4.88
C PRO A 217 9.49 -12.12 4.67
N LEU A 218 10.09 -12.32 3.50
CA LEU A 218 10.89 -13.51 3.19
C LEU A 218 12.07 -13.71 4.15
N ILE A 219 12.70 -12.61 4.58
CA ILE A 219 13.86 -12.68 5.48
C ILE A 219 13.42 -12.66 6.96
N MET A 220 12.34 -11.90 7.28
CA MET A 220 11.88 -11.74 8.67
C MET A 220 11.05 -12.90 9.17
N THR A 221 10.57 -13.80 8.28
CA THR A 221 9.74 -14.94 8.68
C THR A 221 10.24 -16.25 8.08
N THR A 222 10.53 -17.21 8.96
CA THR A 222 10.79 -18.61 8.60
C THR A 222 9.55 -19.48 8.76
N SER A 223 8.57 -19.02 9.55
CA SER A 223 7.29 -19.70 9.77
C SER A 223 6.29 -19.34 8.68
N GLU A 224 5.72 -20.37 8.06
CA GLU A 224 4.68 -20.24 7.03
C GLU A 224 3.44 -19.48 7.52
N LYS A 225 3.19 -19.51 8.82
CA LYS A 225 2.09 -18.80 9.47
C LYS A 225 2.05 -17.29 9.15
N TYR A 226 3.21 -16.69 8.85
CA TYR A 226 3.34 -15.24 8.58
C TYR A 226 3.60 -14.91 7.12
N TRP A 227 3.46 -15.88 6.21
CA TRP A 227 3.66 -15.63 4.80
C TRP A 227 2.66 -14.61 4.24
N THR A 228 3.15 -13.82 3.28
CA THR A 228 2.41 -12.74 2.64
C THR A 228 2.05 -13.08 1.19
N VAL A 229 1.15 -12.30 0.60
CA VAL A 229 0.62 -12.52 -0.76
C VAL A 229 1.71 -12.65 -1.81
N VAL A 230 2.73 -11.77 -1.78
CA VAL A 230 3.78 -11.83 -2.80
C VAL A 230 4.68 -13.05 -2.61
N MET A 231 4.89 -13.51 -1.37
CA MET A 231 5.55 -14.81 -1.10
C MET A 231 4.70 -15.96 -1.65
N GLY A 232 3.41 -15.99 -1.33
CA GLY A 232 2.48 -17.01 -1.81
C GLY A 232 2.43 -17.08 -3.33
N LEU A 233 2.41 -15.95 -4.04
CA LEU A 233 2.43 -15.88 -5.50
C LEU A 233 3.69 -16.57 -6.07
N LYS A 234 4.84 -16.42 -5.44
CA LYS A 234 6.09 -17.07 -5.84
C LYS A 234 6.06 -18.59 -5.63
N MET A 235 5.29 -19.07 -4.66
CA MET A 235 5.24 -20.49 -4.31
C MET A 235 4.25 -21.30 -5.14
N ILE A 236 3.25 -20.68 -5.75
CA ILE A 236 2.33 -21.32 -6.70
C ILE A 236 3.02 -21.70 -8.02
N TYR A 237 4.32 -21.47 -8.18
CA TYR A 237 5.05 -21.66 -9.44
C TYR A 237 5.02 -23.07 -10.01
N GLY A 238 4.79 -24.13 -9.22
CA GLY A 238 4.63 -25.52 -9.66
C GLY A 238 3.18 -25.98 -9.85
N GLY A 239 2.20 -25.08 -9.64
CA GLY A 239 0.79 -25.43 -9.64
C GLY A 239 0.08 -25.22 -10.98
N ASN A 240 -1.22 -25.52 -10.95
CA ASN A 240 -2.19 -25.33 -11.98
C ASN A 240 -2.24 -23.83 -12.43
N SER A 241 -2.23 -23.56 -13.74
CA SER A 241 -2.25 -22.21 -14.29
C SER A 241 -3.50 -21.42 -13.87
N VAL A 242 -4.65 -22.08 -13.77
CA VAL A 242 -5.90 -21.49 -13.34
C VAL A 242 -5.84 -21.05 -11.88
N ASP A 243 -5.24 -21.87 -11.00
CA ASP A 243 -5.05 -21.50 -9.58
C ASP A 243 -4.17 -20.25 -9.44
N ARG A 244 -3.14 -20.09 -10.29
CA ARG A 244 -2.34 -18.87 -10.34
C ARG A 244 -3.14 -17.65 -10.76
N TYR A 245 -3.94 -17.76 -11.82
CA TYR A 245 -4.80 -16.66 -12.27
C TYR A 245 -5.82 -16.27 -11.20
N THR A 246 -6.46 -17.25 -10.60
CA THR A 246 -7.42 -17.04 -9.49
C THR A 246 -6.75 -16.34 -8.30
N TYR A 247 -5.54 -16.77 -7.91
CA TYR A 247 -4.79 -16.16 -6.83
C TYR A 247 -4.40 -14.71 -7.14
N VAL A 248 -3.96 -14.42 -8.37
CA VAL A 248 -3.64 -13.05 -8.80
C VAL A 248 -4.86 -12.16 -8.69
N ILE A 249 -6.03 -12.59 -9.17
CA ILE A 249 -7.26 -11.80 -9.07
C ILE A 249 -7.65 -11.55 -7.61
N LEU A 250 -7.61 -12.58 -6.77
CA LEU A 250 -7.87 -12.44 -5.34
C LEU A 250 -6.89 -11.47 -4.66
N SER A 251 -5.62 -11.49 -5.05
CA SER A 251 -4.58 -10.64 -4.49
C SER A 251 -4.79 -9.15 -4.78
N LEU A 252 -5.53 -8.80 -5.83
CA LEU A 252 -5.84 -7.42 -6.19
C LEU A 252 -6.97 -6.82 -5.33
N ILE A 253 -7.81 -7.66 -4.71
CA ILE A 253 -9.00 -7.20 -3.99
C ILE A 253 -8.66 -6.24 -2.84
N PRO A 254 -7.75 -6.55 -1.90
CA PRO A 254 -7.47 -5.65 -0.78
C PRO A 254 -6.94 -4.27 -1.19
N PRO A 255 -5.93 -4.14 -2.09
CA PRO A 255 -5.49 -2.83 -2.55
C PRO A 255 -6.59 -2.04 -3.28
N VAL A 256 -7.36 -2.70 -4.15
CA VAL A 256 -8.47 -2.05 -4.88
C VAL A 256 -9.51 -1.54 -3.91
N LEU A 257 -9.90 -2.33 -2.91
CA LEU A 257 -10.87 -1.88 -1.91
C LEU A 257 -10.37 -0.64 -1.15
N ILE A 258 -9.13 -0.63 -0.69
CA ILE A 258 -8.55 0.53 0.01
C ILE A 258 -8.57 1.78 -0.89
N ILE A 259 -8.18 1.64 -2.17
CA ILE A 259 -8.20 2.75 -3.12
C ILE A 259 -9.63 3.26 -3.33
N VAL A 260 -10.60 2.36 -3.57
CA VAL A 260 -12.00 2.74 -3.80
C VAL A 260 -12.62 3.44 -2.59
N PHE A 261 -12.34 2.97 -1.37
CA PHE A 261 -12.85 3.62 -0.15
C PHE A 261 -12.26 5.01 0.08
N LEU A 262 -10.97 5.18 -0.19
CA LEU A 262 -10.25 6.42 0.10
C LEU A 262 -10.19 7.41 -1.08
N GLN A 263 -10.55 6.99 -2.31
CA GLN A 263 -10.45 7.82 -3.51
C GLN A 263 -11.20 9.16 -3.41
N ARG A 264 -12.35 9.21 -2.73
CA ARG A 264 -13.12 10.45 -2.57
C ARG A 264 -12.34 11.50 -1.79
N LEU A 265 -11.68 11.09 -0.70
CA LEU A 265 -10.83 11.99 0.08
C LEU A 265 -9.61 12.46 -0.73
N PHE A 266 -9.00 11.56 -1.50
CA PHE A 266 -7.88 11.85 -2.38
C PHE A 266 -8.24 12.86 -3.48
N ILE A 267 -9.37 12.66 -4.17
CA ILE A 267 -9.82 13.52 -5.26
C ILE A 267 -10.18 14.92 -4.75
N GLN A 268 -10.87 15.02 -3.60
CA GLN A 268 -11.24 16.31 -3.01
C GLN A 268 -10.04 17.22 -2.77
N GLY A 269 -8.92 16.69 -2.34
CA GLY A 269 -7.73 17.50 -2.11
C GLY A 269 -6.97 17.94 -3.35
N LEU A 270 -7.06 17.20 -4.44
CA LEU A 270 -6.49 17.65 -5.72
C LEU A 270 -7.25 18.86 -6.31
N PHE A 271 -8.54 19.00 -5.99
CA PHE A 271 -9.38 20.08 -6.52
C PHE A 271 -9.55 21.27 -5.56
N GLN A 272 -9.21 21.13 -4.28
CA GLN A 272 -9.29 22.23 -3.30
C GLN A 272 -8.03 23.12 -3.27
N SER A 273 -6.99 22.77 -4.03
CA SER A 273 -5.75 23.58 -4.13
C SER A 273 -5.81 24.65 -5.24
N LYS A 274 -7.01 25.18 -5.54
CA LYS A 274 -7.15 26.34 -6.44
C LYS A 274 -7.77 27.51 -5.70
#